data_cdd9615bd261dfc0f5eff57d8cc878f9
#
_entry.id   cdd9615bd261dfc0f5eff57d8cc878f9
#
_cell.length_a   1.000
_cell.length_b   1.000
_cell.length_c   1.000
_cell.angle_alpha   90.00
_cell.angle_beta   90.00
_cell.angle_gamma   90.00
#
_symmetry.space_group_name_H-M   'P 1'
#
loop_
_entity.id
_entity.type
_entity.pdbx_description
1 polymer ?
#
loop_
_entity_poly.entity_id
_entity_poly.type
_entity_poly.pdbx_seq_one_letter_code
_entity_poly.pdbx_strand_id
1 'polypeptide(L)'
;MGMAKKVVSELLAKQYENAWEAKKRGEPVGWSTSIFPQEIPESFGLCICYPENQAAGMGAKKESMANIEVAESAGYSIDLCAYARNNIGFYLRGGNEESELNMPMPDFLLCCNNICNQVIKWYEDLSIELDIPLIMIDTCFNIEDEMSQSRIDYLKAQFEEAIHQLEIISGKKFDPERFSEVMRISIENGRLWKEAMSLPCHKPSPMNGFDLYNYMALAVCARGKKETTEAYKLLYKELSEAIEAGTSSFRGEEKYRIMMEGIPCWPHLGYKMKAMGKLGVNMTGSVYPDAWALNYEADDLDGMARAYSIMLNNINIEGMAKLRTTALTDGQCDGALYHMNRSCKLMSFIQYEMARIAAEETGLPYTGFDGDQADPRGFAQAQFDTRLQGLVEIMEERKEG
;
A
#
# COMPACT_ATOMS: atom_id res chain seq x y z
N MET A 1 -11.19 -14.51 14.18
CA MET A 1 -10.96 -13.34 13.32
C MET A 1 -11.68 -12.19 13.98
N GLY A 2 -10.96 -11.14 14.37
CA GLY A 2 -11.49 -10.07 15.18
C GLY A 2 -12.58 -9.25 14.46
N MET A 3 -13.33 -8.50 15.22
CA MET A 3 -14.36 -7.57 14.75
C MET A 3 -13.71 -6.51 13.82
N ALA A 4 -12.50 -6.06 14.13
CA ALA A 4 -11.76 -5.09 13.32
C ALA A 4 -11.62 -5.53 11.86
N LYS A 5 -11.27 -6.79 11.59
CA LYS A 5 -11.16 -7.30 10.21
C LYS A 5 -12.48 -7.27 9.45
N LYS A 6 -13.59 -7.58 10.15
CA LYS A 6 -14.92 -7.50 9.57
C LYS A 6 -15.28 -6.06 9.22
N VAL A 7 -15.07 -5.13 10.16
CA VAL A 7 -15.32 -3.69 9.94
C VAL A 7 -14.50 -3.15 8.76
N VAL A 8 -13.21 -3.48 8.66
CA VAL A 8 -12.38 -3.07 7.52
C VAL A 8 -12.94 -3.60 6.19
N SER A 9 -13.33 -4.88 6.13
CA SER A 9 -13.92 -5.46 4.91
C SER A 9 -15.24 -4.78 4.52
N GLU A 10 -16.09 -4.46 5.49
CA GLU A 10 -17.37 -3.74 5.26
C GLU A 10 -17.13 -2.31 4.76
N LEU A 11 -16.15 -1.59 5.32
CA LEU A 11 -15.81 -0.24 4.89
C LEU A 11 -15.26 -0.22 3.46
N LEU A 12 -14.43 -1.20 3.10
CA LEU A 12 -13.89 -1.33 1.74
C LEU A 12 -14.99 -1.65 0.72
N ALA A 13 -15.90 -2.55 1.03
CA ALA A 13 -17.04 -2.85 0.18
C ALA A 13 -17.94 -1.61 -0.02
N LYS A 14 -18.22 -0.89 1.06
CA LYS A 14 -19.01 0.33 1.04
C LYS A 14 -18.40 1.44 0.18
N GLN A 15 -17.08 1.47 0.04
CA GLN A 15 -16.41 2.45 -0.83
C GLN A 15 -16.85 2.30 -2.30
N TYR A 16 -16.90 1.07 -2.82
CA TYR A 16 -17.36 0.80 -4.18
C TYR A 16 -18.87 1.06 -4.32
N GLU A 17 -19.66 0.66 -3.32
CA GLU A 17 -21.10 0.94 -3.28
C GLU A 17 -21.37 2.45 -3.34
N ASN A 18 -20.68 3.24 -2.52
CA ASN A 18 -20.80 4.70 -2.51
C ASN A 18 -20.41 5.32 -3.86
N ALA A 19 -19.40 4.79 -4.54
CA ALA A 19 -18.98 5.28 -5.86
C ALA A 19 -20.07 4.99 -6.92
N TRP A 20 -20.68 3.82 -6.91
CA TRP A 20 -21.81 3.50 -7.77
C TRP A 20 -23.04 4.36 -7.48
N GLU A 21 -23.35 4.62 -6.20
CA GLU A 21 -24.44 5.52 -5.81
C GLU A 21 -24.16 6.98 -6.23
N ALA A 22 -22.92 7.45 -6.14
CA ALA A 22 -22.53 8.77 -6.65
C ALA A 22 -22.76 8.88 -8.16
N LYS A 23 -22.38 7.88 -8.94
CA LYS A 23 -22.67 7.82 -10.38
C LYS A 23 -24.18 7.89 -10.68
N LYS A 24 -25.01 7.14 -9.95
CA LYS A 24 -26.47 7.17 -10.11
C LYS A 24 -27.07 8.56 -9.83
N ARG A 25 -26.46 9.33 -8.93
CA ARG A 25 -26.86 10.72 -8.64
C ARG A 25 -26.32 11.74 -9.64
N GLY A 26 -25.47 11.32 -10.59
CA GLY A 26 -24.78 12.21 -11.52
C GLY A 26 -23.63 12.99 -10.89
N GLU A 27 -23.10 12.52 -9.77
CA GLU A 27 -21.91 13.09 -9.12
C GLU A 27 -20.64 12.51 -9.74
N PRO A 28 -19.58 13.32 -9.92
CA PRO A 28 -18.34 12.83 -10.49
C PRO A 28 -17.63 11.84 -9.56
N VAL A 29 -17.08 10.77 -10.13
CA VAL A 29 -16.28 9.76 -9.45
C VAL A 29 -14.87 9.77 -10.03
N GLY A 30 -13.85 9.83 -9.17
CA GLY A 30 -12.45 9.82 -9.56
C GLY A 30 -11.78 8.45 -9.41
N TRP A 31 -10.77 8.19 -10.23
CA TRP A 31 -9.77 7.17 -9.93
C TRP A 31 -8.47 7.85 -9.50
N SER A 32 -7.84 7.34 -8.46
CA SER A 32 -6.64 7.93 -7.88
C SER A 32 -5.51 6.92 -7.71
N THR A 33 -4.27 7.38 -7.88
CA THR A 33 -3.12 6.64 -7.33
C THR A 33 -3.21 6.58 -5.81
N SER A 34 -2.69 5.52 -5.21
CA SER A 34 -2.79 5.27 -3.76
C SER A 34 -2.11 6.33 -2.89
N ILE A 35 -1.20 7.11 -3.47
CA ILE A 35 -0.37 8.13 -2.78
C ILE A 35 -0.68 9.56 -3.25
N PHE A 36 -1.75 9.79 -3.95
CA PHE A 36 -2.28 11.14 -4.12
C PHE A 36 -2.77 11.68 -2.76
N PRO A 37 -2.62 12.99 -2.46
CA PRO A 37 -3.13 13.57 -1.21
C PRO A 37 -4.65 13.39 -1.06
N GLN A 38 -5.08 12.35 -0.33
CA GLN A 38 -6.48 11.97 -0.21
C GLN A 38 -7.32 13.04 0.49
N GLU A 39 -6.70 13.87 1.32
CA GLU A 39 -7.33 14.97 2.04
C GLU A 39 -7.96 15.98 1.08
N ILE A 40 -7.35 16.19 -0.08
CA ILE A 40 -7.85 17.14 -1.08
C ILE A 40 -9.22 16.70 -1.63
N PRO A 41 -9.38 15.55 -2.31
CA PRO A 41 -10.68 15.12 -2.82
C PRO A 41 -11.70 14.80 -1.71
N GLU A 42 -11.25 14.33 -0.53
CA GLU A 42 -12.12 14.07 0.61
C GLU A 42 -12.76 15.37 1.16
N SER A 43 -12.02 16.50 1.13
CA SER A 43 -12.57 17.78 1.55
C SER A 43 -13.73 18.28 0.67
N PHE A 44 -13.77 17.87 -0.60
CA PHE A 44 -14.88 18.10 -1.53
C PHE A 44 -16.02 17.09 -1.37
N GLY A 45 -15.83 16.04 -0.57
CA GLY A 45 -16.77 14.93 -0.44
C GLY A 45 -16.93 14.13 -1.74
N LEU A 46 -15.84 14.00 -2.51
CA LEU A 46 -15.82 13.23 -3.76
C LEU A 46 -15.62 11.74 -3.49
N CYS A 47 -16.29 10.90 -4.27
CA CYS A 47 -16.05 9.48 -4.25
C CYS A 47 -14.86 9.12 -5.13
N ILE A 48 -13.84 8.50 -4.52
CA ILE A 48 -12.60 8.11 -5.19
C ILE A 48 -12.44 6.58 -5.11
N CYS A 49 -12.15 5.96 -6.25
CA CYS A 49 -11.72 4.57 -6.33
C CYS A 49 -10.20 4.50 -6.56
N TYR A 50 -9.59 3.42 -6.10
CA TYR A 50 -8.14 3.24 -6.16
C TYR A 50 -7.80 1.99 -6.97
N PRO A 51 -7.42 2.14 -8.26
CA PRO A 51 -7.07 1.02 -9.15
C PRO A 51 -6.00 0.08 -8.60
N GLU A 52 -5.00 0.60 -7.88
CA GLU A 52 -3.96 -0.22 -7.23
C GLU A 52 -4.54 -1.11 -6.13
N ASN A 53 -5.45 -0.58 -5.30
CA ASN A 53 -6.14 -1.35 -4.26
C ASN A 53 -7.09 -2.39 -4.87
N GLN A 54 -7.81 -2.03 -5.93
CA GLN A 54 -8.64 -2.96 -6.68
C GLN A 54 -7.81 -4.11 -7.26
N ALA A 55 -6.69 -3.80 -7.92
CA ALA A 55 -5.80 -4.81 -8.51
C ALA A 55 -5.19 -5.74 -7.45
N ALA A 56 -4.84 -5.20 -6.27
CA ALA A 56 -4.40 -6.00 -5.12
C ALA A 56 -5.49 -6.97 -4.65
N GLY A 57 -6.73 -6.48 -4.49
CA GLY A 57 -7.89 -7.27 -4.13
C GLY A 57 -8.22 -8.37 -5.16
N MET A 58 -8.21 -8.01 -6.45
CA MET A 58 -8.41 -8.98 -7.54
C MET A 58 -7.31 -10.04 -7.58
N GLY A 59 -6.05 -9.64 -7.33
CA GLY A 59 -4.93 -10.58 -7.17
C GLY A 59 -5.17 -11.56 -6.01
N ALA A 60 -5.55 -11.06 -4.84
CA ALA A 60 -5.84 -11.88 -3.66
C ALA A 60 -7.02 -12.85 -3.87
N LYS A 61 -8.05 -12.42 -4.61
CA LYS A 61 -9.20 -13.25 -5.02
C LYS A 61 -8.93 -14.14 -6.24
N LYS A 62 -7.76 -14.00 -6.88
CA LYS A 62 -7.38 -14.71 -8.13
C LYS A 62 -8.24 -14.33 -9.35
N GLU A 63 -8.75 -13.13 -9.39
CA GLU A 63 -9.56 -12.57 -10.47
C GLU A 63 -8.75 -11.75 -11.47
N SER A 64 -7.48 -11.43 -11.18
CA SER A 64 -6.63 -10.54 -11.97
C SER A 64 -6.29 -11.05 -13.37
N MET A 65 -6.18 -12.38 -13.57
CA MET A 65 -5.74 -12.95 -14.84
C MET A 65 -6.62 -12.59 -16.02
N ALA A 66 -7.94 -12.63 -15.84
CA ALA A 66 -8.89 -12.30 -16.91
C ALA A 66 -8.71 -10.87 -17.46
N ASN A 67 -8.33 -9.93 -16.59
CA ASN A 67 -8.03 -8.55 -17.00
C ASN A 67 -6.63 -8.45 -17.61
N ILE A 68 -5.62 -9.06 -16.97
CA ILE A 68 -4.23 -9.04 -17.44
C ILE A 68 -4.13 -9.59 -18.88
N GLU A 69 -4.80 -10.70 -19.18
CA GLU A 69 -4.81 -11.30 -20.52
C GLU A 69 -5.47 -10.40 -21.57
N VAL A 70 -6.52 -9.65 -21.19
CA VAL A 70 -7.15 -8.68 -22.09
C VAL A 70 -6.21 -7.53 -22.40
N ALA A 71 -5.52 -6.97 -21.41
CA ALA A 71 -4.54 -5.92 -21.62
C ALA A 71 -3.37 -6.40 -22.51
N GLU A 72 -2.85 -7.60 -22.27
CA GLU A 72 -1.79 -8.19 -23.09
C GLU A 72 -2.27 -8.43 -24.55
N SER A 73 -3.49 -8.89 -24.73
CA SER A 73 -4.10 -9.10 -26.04
C SER A 73 -4.32 -7.76 -26.80
N ALA A 74 -4.49 -6.67 -26.07
CA ALA A 74 -4.57 -5.32 -26.64
C ALA A 74 -3.19 -4.72 -26.98
N GLY A 75 -2.09 -5.40 -26.67
CA GLY A 75 -0.73 -5.01 -27.01
C GLY A 75 0.10 -4.46 -25.84
N TYR A 76 -0.43 -4.42 -24.63
CA TYR A 76 0.33 -4.01 -23.45
C TYR A 76 1.33 -5.09 -23.04
N SER A 77 2.61 -4.72 -22.86
CA SER A 77 3.67 -5.67 -22.56
C SER A 77 3.45 -6.38 -21.23
N ILE A 78 3.81 -7.67 -21.17
CA ILE A 78 3.85 -8.48 -19.94
C ILE A 78 4.84 -7.91 -18.90
N ASP A 79 5.78 -7.07 -19.32
CA ASP A 79 6.78 -6.42 -18.46
C ASP A 79 6.25 -5.17 -17.75
N LEU A 80 5.06 -4.69 -18.09
CA LEU A 80 4.42 -3.59 -17.39
C LEU A 80 3.90 -4.03 -16.02
N CYS A 81 3.76 -3.06 -15.12
CA CYS A 81 3.19 -3.29 -13.79
C CYS A 81 1.89 -4.10 -13.87
N ALA A 82 1.78 -5.18 -13.12
CA ALA A 82 0.59 -6.03 -13.13
C ALA A 82 -0.66 -5.31 -12.60
N TYR A 83 -0.51 -4.31 -11.74
CA TYR A 83 -1.63 -3.45 -11.34
C TYR A 83 -2.15 -2.65 -12.53
N ALA A 84 -1.25 -2.04 -13.30
CA ALA A 84 -1.63 -1.30 -14.51
C ALA A 84 -2.30 -2.23 -15.52
N ARG A 85 -1.71 -3.40 -15.84
CA ARG A 85 -2.32 -4.38 -16.78
C ARG A 85 -3.71 -4.84 -16.28
N ASN A 86 -3.87 -5.10 -14.98
CA ASN A 86 -5.16 -5.47 -14.42
C ASN A 86 -6.19 -4.34 -14.58
N ASN A 87 -5.84 -3.10 -14.31
CA ASN A 87 -6.75 -1.97 -14.43
C ASN A 87 -7.09 -1.63 -15.89
N ILE A 88 -6.09 -1.65 -16.78
CA ILE A 88 -6.27 -1.47 -18.23
C ILE A 88 -7.23 -2.54 -18.77
N GLY A 89 -7.00 -3.81 -18.45
CA GLY A 89 -7.89 -4.88 -18.87
C GLY A 89 -9.28 -4.77 -18.26
N PHE A 90 -9.40 -4.26 -17.03
CA PHE A 90 -10.67 -3.99 -16.39
C PHE A 90 -11.49 -2.96 -17.17
N TYR A 91 -10.89 -1.83 -17.57
CA TYR A 91 -11.61 -0.83 -18.35
C TYR A 91 -11.91 -1.31 -19.78
N LEU A 92 -10.98 -2.01 -20.44
CA LEU A 92 -11.19 -2.56 -21.79
C LEU A 92 -12.35 -3.57 -21.84
N ARG A 93 -12.64 -4.24 -20.73
CA ARG A 93 -13.82 -5.13 -20.58
C ARG A 93 -15.10 -4.38 -20.24
N GLY A 94 -15.03 -3.08 -19.98
CA GLY A 94 -16.18 -2.29 -19.52
C GLY A 94 -16.54 -2.54 -18.04
N GLY A 95 -15.60 -3.05 -17.24
CA GLY A 95 -15.82 -3.44 -15.84
C GLY A 95 -15.94 -4.94 -15.62
N ASN A 96 -16.40 -5.34 -14.43
CA ASN A 96 -16.67 -6.74 -14.07
C ASN A 96 -17.83 -6.79 -13.06
N GLU A 97 -19.07 -6.85 -13.56
CA GLU A 97 -20.30 -6.85 -12.75
C GLU A 97 -20.40 -8.05 -11.79
N GLU A 98 -19.70 -9.15 -12.06
CA GLU A 98 -19.70 -10.34 -11.21
C GLU A 98 -18.74 -10.21 -10.01
N SER A 99 -17.81 -9.24 -10.04
CA SER A 99 -16.84 -9.03 -8.98
C SER A 99 -17.36 -8.08 -7.91
N GLU A 100 -17.16 -8.42 -6.65
CA GLU A 100 -17.37 -7.50 -5.52
C GLU A 100 -16.39 -6.29 -5.55
N LEU A 101 -15.35 -6.36 -6.39
CA LEU A 101 -14.37 -5.30 -6.61
C LEU A 101 -14.70 -4.47 -7.86
N ASN A 102 -15.91 -4.58 -8.39
CA ASN A 102 -16.36 -3.80 -9.52
C ASN A 102 -16.50 -2.31 -9.12
N MET A 103 -15.78 -1.44 -9.80
CA MET A 103 -15.83 0.01 -9.58
C MET A 103 -16.38 0.71 -10.84
N PRO A 104 -17.10 1.86 -10.70
CA PRO A 104 -17.56 2.60 -11.85
C PRO A 104 -16.40 3.21 -12.63
N MET A 105 -16.57 3.41 -13.95
CA MET A 105 -15.63 4.15 -14.76
C MET A 105 -15.50 5.59 -14.25
N PRO A 106 -14.29 6.17 -14.25
CA PRO A 106 -14.04 7.48 -13.68
C PRO A 106 -14.53 8.61 -14.58
N ASP A 107 -14.79 9.77 -13.98
CA ASP A 107 -15.03 11.04 -14.66
C ASP A 107 -13.77 11.93 -14.68
N PHE A 108 -12.81 11.60 -13.82
CA PHE A 108 -11.51 12.27 -13.74
C PHE A 108 -10.49 11.36 -13.06
N LEU A 109 -9.22 11.71 -13.23
CA LEU A 109 -8.09 10.97 -12.69
C LEU A 109 -7.23 11.84 -11.78
N LEU A 110 -6.71 11.25 -10.71
CA LEU A 110 -5.79 11.86 -9.75
C LEU A 110 -4.49 11.05 -9.72
N CYS A 111 -3.38 11.66 -10.08
CA CYS A 111 -2.08 11.00 -10.10
C CYS A 111 -1.03 11.81 -9.33
N CYS A 112 -0.20 11.11 -8.55
CA CYS A 112 1.00 11.66 -7.96
C CYS A 112 2.19 10.74 -8.29
N ASN A 113 3.32 11.32 -8.69
CA ASN A 113 4.50 10.57 -9.13
C ASN A 113 5.42 10.11 -7.99
N ASN A 114 5.05 10.36 -6.74
CA ASN A 114 5.87 10.10 -5.56
C ASN A 114 6.10 8.62 -5.21
N ILE A 115 5.46 7.70 -5.93
CA ILE A 115 5.64 6.26 -5.71
C ILE A 115 6.43 5.59 -6.84
N CYS A 116 6.16 5.90 -8.09
CA CYS A 116 6.93 5.40 -9.24
C CYS A 116 6.57 6.15 -10.53
N ASN A 117 7.45 6.05 -11.55
CA ASN A 117 7.23 6.67 -12.85
C ASN A 117 6.20 5.94 -13.73
N GLN A 118 5.92 4.67 -13.46
CA GLN A 118 4.94 3.93 -14.26
C GLN A 118 3.51 4.42 -14.05
N VAL A 119 3.15 4.91 -12.86
CA VAL A 119 1.81 5.46 -12.60
C VAL A 119 1.53 6.68 -13.49
N ILE A 120 2.54 7.51 -13.80
CA ILE A 120 2.38 8.66 -14.67
C ILE A 120 1.85 8.19 -16.03
N LYS A 121 2.57 7.26 -16.68
CA LYS A 121 2.21 6.80 -18.02
C LYS A 121 0.94 5.96 -18.05
N TRP A 122 0.67 5.21 -16.99
CA TRP A 122 -0.59 4.50 -16.82
C TRP A 122 -1.78 5.46 -16.74
N TYR A 123 -1.69 6.53 -15.94
CA TYR A 123 -2.79 7.49 -15.80
C TYR A 123 -2.91 8.46 -16.98
N GLU A 124 -1.80 8.80 -17.67
CA GLU A 124 -1.87 9.51 -18.95
C GLU A 124 -2.58 8.68 -20.03
N ASP A 125 -2.25 7.40 -20.14
CA ASP A 125 -2.90 6.45 -21.06
C ASP A 125 -4.42 6.37 -20.78
N LEU A 126 -4.82 6.18 -19.53
CA LEU A 126 -6.22 6.20 -19.13
C LEU A 126 -6.93 7.51 -19.47
N SER A 127 -6.27 8.66 -19.27
CA SER A 127 -6.84 9.97 -19.57
C SER A 127 -7.11 10.14 -21.08
N ILE A 128 -6.19 9.65 -21.93
CA ILE A 128 -6.33 9.68 -23.38
C ILE A 128 -7.44 8.71 -23.83
N GLU A 129 -7.40 7.46 -23.39
CA GLU A 129 -8.32 6.42 -23.81
C GLU A 129 -9.79 6.68 -23.36
N LEU A 130 -9.96 7.30 -22.20
CA LEU A 130 -11.28 7.60 -21.64
C LEU A 130 -11.75 9.03 -21.96
N ASP A 131 -10.88 9.87 -22.57
CA ASP A 131 -11.14 11.30 -22.85
C ASP A 131 -11.63 12.07 -21.61
N ILE A 132 -10.91 11.92 -20.49
CA ILE A 132 -11.24 12.52 -19.19
C ILE A 132 -10.05 13.29 -18.60
N PRO A 133 -10.30 14.32 -17.76
CA PRO A 133 -9.23 15.13 -17.17
C PRO A 133 -8.35 14.32 -16.22
N LEU A 134 -7.05 14.61 -16.26
CA LEU A 134 -6.04 14.11 -15.34
C LEU A 134 -5.46 15.26 -14.52
N ILE A 135 -5.62 15.18 -13.21
CA ILE A 135 -4.95 16.06 -12.24
C ILE A 135 -3.66 15.37 -11.80
N MET A 136 -2.53 16.01 -12.11
CA MET A 136 -1.20 15.50 -11.80
C MET A 136 -0.55 16.34 -10.70
N ILE A 137 -0.06 15.68 -9.65
CA ILE A 137 0.86 16.27 -8.67
C ILE A 137 2.26 15.72 -8.94
N ASP A 138 3.18 16.60 -9.30
CA ASP A 138 4.58 16.27 -9.56
C ASP A 138 5.43 16.56 -8.32
N THR A 139 6.14 15.54 -7.83
CA THR A 139 7.06 15.65 -6.70
C THR A 139 8.50 15.49 -7.16
N CYS A 140 9.41 16.30 -6.62
CA CYS A 140 10.82 16.12 -6.85
C CYS A 140 11.33 14.85 -6.13
N PHE A 141 12.27 14.14 -6.76
CA PHE A 141 12.98 13.05 -6.10
C PHE A 141 13.88 13.59 -4.98
N ASN A 142 13.87 12.93 -3.81
CA ASN A 142 14.63 13.35 -2.63
C ASN A 142 16.01 12.67 -2.62
N ILE A 143 17.03 13.40 -3.08
CA ILE A 143 18.44 12.97 -3.03
C ILE A 143 19.01 13.20 -1.64
N GLU A 144 18.58 14.26 -0.97
CA GLU A 144 19.04 14.70 0.34
C GLU A 144 18.00 14.38 1.41
N ASP A 145 18.45 14.22 2.67
CA ASP A 145 17.57 13.91 3.81
C ASP A 145 16.62 15.07 4.15
N GLU A 146 17.06 16.32 3.85
CA GLU A 146 16.23 17.51 4.09
C GLU A 146 15.69 18.10 2.80
N MET A 147 14.40 18.39 2.80
CA MET A 147 13.71 19.02 1.68
C MET A 147 13.85 20.54 1.77
N SER A 148 14.38 21.18 0.73
CA SER A 148 14.50 22.64 0.66
C SER A 148 13.13 23.31 0.61
N GLN A 149 13.03 24.56 1.10
CA GLN A 149 11.77 25.32 1.10
C GLN A 149 11.22 25.50 -0.34
N SER A 150 12.09 25.73 -1.32
CA SER A 150 11.65 25.86 -2.73
C SER A 150 10.96 24.61 -3.28
N ARG A 151 11.35 23.41 -2.84
CA ARG A 151 10.69 22.16 -3.23
C ARG A 151 9.35 21.99 -2.51
N ILE A 152 9.27 22.45 -1.27
CA ILE A 152 8.01 22.46 -0.51
C ILE A 152 7.02 23.41 -1.19
N ASP A 153 7.46 24.65 -1.51
CA ASP A 153 6.63 25.66 -2.16
C ASP A 153 6.15 25.19 -3.54
N TYR A 154 7.03 24.49 -4.30
CA TYR A 154 6.66 23.86 -5.55
C TYR A 154 5.53 22.84 -5.38
N LEU A 155 5.62 21.98 -4.37
CA LEU A 155 4.59 20.96 -4.13
C LEU A 155 3.28 21.57 -3.61
N LYS A 156 3.36 22.60 -2.76
CA LYS A 156 2.17 23.35 -2.30
C LYS A 156 1.42 24.01 -3.46
N ALA A 157 2.13 24.61 -4.42
CA ALA A 157 1.52 25.17 -5.63
C ALA A 157 0.78 24.08 -6.45
N GLN A 158 1.28 22.85 -6.46
CA GLN A 158 0.58 21.72 -7.09
C GLN A 158 -0.69 21.32 -6.33
N PHE A 159 -0.68 21.39 -4.99
CA PHE A 159 -1.89 21.17 -4.20
C PHE A 159 -2.96 22.23 -4.49
N GLU A 160 -2.56 23.51 -4.57
CA GLU A 160 -3.47 24.61 -4.92
C GLU A 160 -4.07 24.43 -6.33
N GLU A 161 -3.26 24.03 -7.29
CA GLU A 161 -3.72 23.74 -8.65
C GLU A 161 -4.68 22.53 -8.68
N ALA A 162 -4.38 21.47 -7.95
CA ALA A 162 -5.27 20.31 -7.82
C ALA A 162 -6.63 20.68 -7.19
N ILE A 163 -6.61 21.54 -6.17
CA ILE A 163 -7.82 22.08 -5.54
C ILE A 163 -8.63 22.89 -6.57
N HIS A 164 -7.99 23.78 -7.34
CA HIS A 164 -8.65 24.59 -8.36
C HIS A 164 -9.30 23.71 -9.44
N GLN A 165 -8.61 22.69 -9.92
CA GLN A 165 -9.15 21.76 -10.92
C GLN A 165 -10.34 20.95 -10.35
N LEU A 166 -10.28 20.55 -9.08
CA LEU A 166 -11.40 19.87 -8.43
C LEU A 166 -12.60 20.80 -8.18
N GLU A 167 -12.41 22.10 -7.97
CA GLU A 167 -13.52 23.07 -7.98
C GLU A 167 -14.28 23.05 -9.30
N ILE A 168 -13.54 23.02 -10.43
CA ILE A 168 -14.13 22.98 -11.76
C ILE A 168 -14.88 21.66 -12.00
N ILE A 169 -14.25 20.52 -11.70
CA ILE A 169 -14.83 19.18 -11.91
C ILE A 169 -16.06 18.95 -11.04
N SER A 170 -15.99 19.32 -9.77
CA SER A 170 -17.08 19.07 -8.81
C SER A 170 -18.17 20.12 -8.84
N GLY A 171 -17.91 21.32 -9.40
CA GLY A 171 -18.79 22.46 -9.30
C GLY A 171 -18.93 23.04 -7.88
N LYS A 172 -18.11 22.58 -6.93
CA LYS A 172 -18.10 23.02 -5.52
C LYS A 172 -16.94 23.98 -5.27
N LYS A 173 -17.12 24.89 -4.34
CA LYS A 173 -16.02 25.73 -3.86
C LYS A 173 -15.23 25.00 -2.78
N PHE A 174 -13.90 25.23 -2.78
CA PHE A 174 -13.03 24.72 -1.74
C PHE A 174 -13.41 25.32 -0.38
N ASP A 175 -13.50 24.46 0.62
CA ASP A 175 -13.78 24.82 2.02
C ASP A 175 -12.54 24.55 2.88
N PRO A 176 -11.78 25.60 3.27
CA PRO A 176 -10.58 25.46 4.09
C PRO A 176 -10.86 24.87 5.48
N GLU A 177 -12.03 25.11 6.08
CA GLU A 177 -12.37 24.57 7.40
C GLU A 177 -12.62 23.06 7.29
N ARG A 178 -13.32 22.64 6.26
CA ARG A 178 -13.52 21.21 5.95
C ARG A 178 -12.21 20.52 5.64
N PHE A 179 -11.31 21.13 4.88
CA PHE A 179 -10.00 20.60 4.58
C PHE A 179 -9.16 20.41 5.84
N SER A 180 -9.13 21.41 6.72
CA SER A 180 -8.49 21.36 8.04
C SER A 180 -9.05 20.21 8.90
N GLU A 181 -10.39 20.02 8.93
CA GLU A 181 -11.01 18.88 9.62
C GLU A 181 -10.52 17.54 9.05
N VAL A 182 -10.50 17.41 7.73
CA VAL A 182 -10.04 16.18 7.04
C VAL A 182 -8.57 15.90 7.33
N MET A 183 -7.71 16.92 7.33
CA MET A 183 -6.29 16.80 7.72
C MET A 183 -6.16 16.23 9.14
N ARG A 184 -6.88 16.76 10.12
CA ARG A 184 -6.84 16.26 11.52
C ARG A 184 -7.26 14.79 11.62
N ILE A 185 -8.30 14.39 10.88
CA ILE A 185 -8.75 13.00 10.86
C ILE A 185 -7.70 12.11 10.18
N SER A 186 -7.09 12.56 9.08
CA SER A 186 -6.04 11.83 8.36
C SER A 186 -4.81 11.57 9.23
N ILE A 187 -4.36 12.60 9.97
CA ILE A 187 -3.25 12.50 10.93
C ILE A 187 -3.58 11.46 12.02
N GLU A 188 -4.78 11.52 12.58
CA GLU A 188 -5.22 10.56 13.61
C GLU A 188 -5.30 9.13 13.03
N ASN A 189 -5.75 8.98 11.77
CA ASN A 189 -5.71 7.68 11.08
C ASN A 189 -4.28 7.15 10.96
N GLY A 190 -3.33 7.99 10.51
CA GLY A 190 -1.91 7.62 10.38
C GLY A 190 -1.27 7.24 11.72
N ARG A 191 -1.53 8.03 12.77
CA ARG A 191 -1.04 7.77 14.13
C ARG A 191 -1.54 6.43 14.67
N LEU A 192 -2.85 6.18 14.61
CA LEU A 192 -3.45 4.93 15.08
C LEU A 192 -2.99 3.72 14.28
N TRP A 193 -2.83 3.89 12.96
CA TRP A 193 -2.29 2.85 12.10
C TRP A 193 -0.86 2.50 12.52
N LYS A 194 0.01 3.50 12.73
CA LYS A 194 1.39 3.29 13.18
C LYS A 194 1.47 2.61 14.55
N GLU A 195 0.62 3.02 15.49
CA GLU A 195 0.52 2.37 16.80
C GLU A 195 0.08 0.91 16.68
N ALA A 196 -0.93 0.61 15.87
CA ALA A 196 -1.38 -0.77 15.66
C ALA A 196 -0.30 -1.64 15.00
N MET A 197 0.47 -1.09 14.04
CA MET A 197 1.58 -1.80 13.38
C MET A 197 2.77 -2.08 14.29
N SER A 198 2.93 -1.37 15.40
CA SER A 198 4.01 -1.64 16.36
C SER A 198 3.73 -2.85 17.26
N LEU A 199 2.48 -3.26 17.39
CA LEU A 199 2.07 -4.33 18.31
C LEU A 199 2.55 -5.74 17.90
N PRO A 200 2.69 -6.10 16.62
CA PRO A 200 3.26 -7.39 16.22
C PRO A 200 4.67 -7.69 16.75
N CYS A 201 5.42 -6.67 17.18
CA CYS A 201 6.77 -6.86 17.77
C CYS A 201 6.74 -7.52 19.17
N HIS A 202 5.60 -7.58 19.86
CA HIS A 202 5.49 -8.28 21.15
C HIS A 202 5.77 -9.78 21.03
N LYS A 203 6.21 -10.39 22.13
CA LYS A 203 6.51 -11.83 22.22
C LYS A 203 5.60 -12.51 23.26
N PRO A 204 4.71 -13.43 22.82
CA PRO A 204 4.43 -13.80 21.44
C PRO A 204 3.77 -12.64 20.66
N SER A 205 3.91 -12.64 19.33
CA SER A 205 3.19 -11.67 18.49
C SER A 205 1.67 -11.91 18.60
N PRO A 206 0.84 -10.87 18.81
CA PRO A 206 -0.60 -11.02 18.92
C PRO A 206 -1.28 -11.48 17.63
N MET A 207 -0.56 -11.42 16.50
CA MET A 207 -1.15 -11.68 15.20
C MET A 207 -0.20 -12.39 14.23
N ASN A 208 -0.78 -13.00 13.20
CA ASN A 208 -0.05 -13.32 11.99
C ASN A 208 0.20 -12.02 11.21
N GLY A 209 1.46 -11.70 10.95
CA GLY A 209 1.84 -10.43 10.33
C GLY A 209 1.23 -10.20 8.96
N PHE A 210 0.89 -11.24 8.20
CA PHE A 210 0.17 -11.08 6.93
C PHE A 210 -1.22 -10.42 7.09
N ASP A 211 -1.81 -10.45 8.29
CA ASP A 211 -3.08 -9.76 8.54
C ASP A 211 -2.93 -8.23 8.45
N LEU A 212 -1.72 -7.66 8.64
CA LEU A 212 -1.45 -6.23 8.42
C LEU A 212 -1.84 -5.77 7.02
N TYR A 213 -1.63 -6.61 6.01
CA TYR A 213 -1.99 -6.28 4.63
C TYR A 213 -3.50 -6.10 4.41
N ASN A 214 -4.34 -6.71 5.24
CA ASN A 214 -5.78 -6.48 5.19
C ASN A 214 -6.15 -5.13 5.82
N TYR A 215 -5.52 -4.76 6.93
CA TYR A 215 -5.84 -3.54 7.67
C TYR A 215 -5.27 -2.28 7.00
N MET A 216 -4.11 -2.38 6.32
CA MET A 216 -3.52 -1.25 5.60
C MET A 216 -4.41 -0.69 4.49
N ALA A 217 -5.35 -1.46 3.97
CA ALA A 217 -6.21 -1.02 2.88
C ALA A 217 -6.97 0.28 3.20
N LEU A 218 -7.35 0.50 4.47
CA LEU A 218 -7.99 1.77 4.88
C LEU A 218 -7.00 2.96 4.84
N ALA A 219 -5.73 2.75 5.17
CA ALA A 219 -4.70 3.78 5.01
C ALA A 219 -4.45 4.11 3.54
N VAL A 220 -4.59 3.11 2.65
CA VAL A 220 -4.41 3.25 1.20
C VAL A 220 -5.56 4.01 0.55
N CYS A 221 -6.81 3.84 0.98
CA CYS A 221 -7.97 4.31 0.23
C CYS A 221 -9.07 4.99 1.05
N ALA A 222 -8.87 5.22 2.34
CA ALA A 222 -9.90 5.77 3.22
C ALA A 222 -9.33 6.74 4.29
N ARG A 223 -8.18 7.41 4.01
CA ARG A 223 -7.67 8.45 4.91
C ARG A 223 -8.60 9.65 4.95
N GLY A 224 -8.60 10.35 6.09
CA GLY A 224 -9.46 11.50 6.31
C GLY A 224 -10.89 11.14 6.69
N LYS A 225 -11.21 9.85 6.86
CA LYS A 225 -12.55 9.37 7.23
C LYS A 225 -12.61 8.96 8.71
N LYS A 226 -13.68 9.40 9.40
CA LYS A 226 -13.92 9.07 10.83
C LYS A 226 -14.09 7.56 11.05
N GLU A 227 -14.68 6.87 10.10
CA GLU A 227 -14.88 5.42 10.14
C GLU A 227 -13.53 4.67 10.16
N THR A 228 -12.52 5.19 9.48
CA THR A 228 -11.14 4.66 9.52
C THR A 228 -10.53 4.84 10.91
N THR A 229 -10.75 6.01 11.55
CA THR A 229 -10.34 6.23 12.94
C THR A 229 -10.92 5.18 13.89
N GLU A 230 -12.22 4.91 13.80
CA GLU A 230 -12.89 3.95 14.68
C GLU A 230 -12.44 2.51 14.38
N ALA A 231 -12.21 2.16 13.11
CA ALA A 231 -11.69 0.85 12.74
C ALA A 231 -10.28 0.61 13.30
N TYR A 232 -9.39 1.61 13.26
CA TYR A 232 -8.04 1.48 13.80
C TYR A 232 -8.00 1.50 15.34
N LYS A 233 -8.86 2.25 16.00
CA LYS A 233 -9.04 2.15 17.47
C LYS A 233 -9.46 0.74 17.88
N LEU A 234 -10.40 0.15 17.13
CA LEU A 234 -10.87 -1.21 17.39
C LEU A 234 -9.74 -2.23 17.15
N LEU A 235 -8.96 -2.08 16.07
CA LEU A 235 -7.80 -2.92 15.80
C LEU A 235 -6.77 -2.85 16.92
N TYR A 236 -6.38 -1.64 17.31
CA TYR A 236 -5.44 -1.44 18.42
C TYR A 236 -5.91 -2.10 19.70
N LYS A 237 -7.20 -1.92 20.04
CA LYS A 237 -7.82 -2.55 21.21
C LYS A 237 -7.75 -4.08 21.14
N GLU A 238 -8.16 -4.69 20.02
CA GLU A 238 -8.14 -6.15 19.86
C GLU A 238 -6.73 -6.73 19.97
N LEU A 239 -5.73 -6.04 19.41
CA LEU A 239 -4.33 -6.47 19.49
C LEU A 239 -3.77 -6.31 20.91
N SER A 240 -4.11 -5.23 21.63
CA SER A 240 -3.71 -5.01 23.01
C SER A 240 -4.32 -6.07 23.93
N GLU A 241 -5.61 -6.38 23.78
CA GLU A 241 -6.29 -7.45 24.52
C GLU A 241 -5.66 -8.83 24.24
N ALA A 242 -5.24 -9.09 22.99
CA ALA A 242 -4.56 -10.33 22.63
C ALA A 242 -3.18 -10.44 23.30
N ILE A 243 -2.43 -9.33 23.41
CA ILE A 243 -1.14 -9.27 24.13
C ILE A 243 -1.35 -9.56 25.62
N GLU A 244 -2.32 -8.90 26.27
CA GLU A 244 -2.63 -9.10 27.69
C GLU A 244 -3.06 -10.55 27.99
N ALA A 245 -3.82 -11.16 27.07
CA ALA A 245 -4.27 -12.54 27.18
C ALA A 245 -3.21 -13.59 26.76
N GLY A 246 -2.07 -13.17 26.22
CA GLY A 246 -1.05 -14.06 25.67
C GLY A 246 -1.55 -14.89 24.48
N THR A 247 -2.52 -14.38 23.70
CA THR A 247 -3.11 -15.06 22.55
C THR A 247 -2.59 -14.48 21.24
N SER A 248 -2.69 -15.26 20.14
CA SER A 248 -2.23 -14.86 18.83
C SER A 248 -3.11 -15.43 17.71
N SER A 249 -3.26 -14.71 16.61
CA SER A 249 -3.81 -15.29 15.37
C SER A 249 -2.77 -16.08 14.57
N PHE A 250 -1.48 -16.01 14.93
CA PHE A 250 -0.46 -16.87 14.35
C PHE A 250 -0.69 -18.32 14.85
N ARG A 251 -0.75 -19.24 13.90
CA ARG A 251 -1.07 -20.66 14.21
C ARG A 251 0.20 -21.44 14.43
N GLY A 252 0.34 -22.02 15.63
CA GLY A 252 1.50 -22.79 16.05
C GLY A 252 2.48 -21.99 16.89
N GLU A 253 3.68 -22.52 17.08
CA GLU A 253 4.77 -21.87 17.83
C GLU A 253 5.50 -20.86 16.94
N GLU A 254 5.62 -19.61 17.38
CA GLU A 254 6.45 -18.59 16.75
C GLU A 254 7.93 -18.83 17.11
N LYS A 255 8.68 -19.44 16.18
CA LYS A 255 10.11 -19.76 16.35
C LYS A 255 11.03 -18.70 15.78
N TYR A 256 10.66 -18.15 14.64
CA TYR A 256 11.43 -17.17 13.89
C TYR A 256 10.55 -16.00 13.49
N ARG A 257 11.17 -14.82 13.47
CA ARG A 257 10.57 -13.56 13.09
C ARG A 257 11.28 -13.00 11.87
N ILE A 258 10.55 -12.59 10.87
CA ILE A 258 11.15 -12.00 9.68
C ILE A 258 10.54 -10.67 9.30
N MET A 259 11.35 -9.84 8.67
CA MET A 259 10.83 -8.77 7.83
C MET A 259 10.45 -9.36 6.47
N MET A 260 9.20 -9.13 6.05
CA MET A 260 8.75 -9.41 4.69
C MET A 260 8.77 -8.10 3.90
N GLU A 261 9.64 -8.03 2.89
CA GLU A 261 9.87 -6.80 2.15
C GLU A 261 9.36 -6.87 0.71
N GLY A 262 8.85 -5.72 0.25
CA GLY A 262 8.27 -5.53 -1.08
C GLY A 262 6.74 -5.62 -1.10
N ILE A 263 6.17 -5.27 -2.24
CA ILE A 263 4.71 -5.36 -2.45
C ILE A 263 4.27 -6.81 -2.27
N PRO A 264 3.19 -7.09 -1.54
CA PRO A 264 2.73 -8.47 -1.36
C PRO A 264 2.43 -9.18 -2.69
N CYS A 265 2.85 -10.44 -2.81
CA CYS A 265 2.45 -11.32 -3.91
C CYS A 265 1.02 -11.81 -3.62
N TRP A 266 0.02 -10.97 -3.96
CA TRP A 266 -1.37 -11.14 -3.55
C TRP A 266 -1.98 -12.49 -3.95
N PRO A 267 -1.76 -13.02 -5.18
CA PRO A 267 -2.35 -14.30 -5.58
C PRO A 267 -1.90 -15.49 -4.74
N HIS A 268 -0.76 -15.36 -4.06
CA HIS A 268 -0.11 -16.44 -3.31
C HIS A 268 0.03 -16.16 -1.81
N LEU A 269 -0.64 -15.14 -1.25
CA LEU A 269 -0.59 -14.83 0.18
C LEU A 269 -0.94 -16.02 1.07
N GLY A 270 -2.05 -16.68 0.79
CA GLY A 270 -2.49 -17.84 1.59
C GLY A 270 -1.53 -19.02 1.53
N TYR A 271 -0.85 -19.23 0.40
CA TYR A 271 0.20 -20.24 0.29
C TYR A 271 1.41 -19.90 1.15
N LYS A 272 1.94 -18.68 1.01
CA LYS A 272 3.10 -18.19 1.76
C LYS A 272 2.86 -18.22 3.27
N MET A 273 1.71 -17.73 3.70
CA MET A 273 1.30 -17.77 5.13
C MET A 273 1.31 -19.20 5.68
N LYS A 274 0.81 -20.18 4.91
CA LYS A 274 0.81 -21.60 5.32
C LYS A 274 2.21 -22.18 5.35
N ALA A 275 3.05 -21.91 4.33
CA ALA A 275 4.42 -22.40 4.25
C ALA A 275 5.26 -21.86 5.42
N MET A 276 5.19 -20.57 5.68
CA MET A 276 5.88 -19.92 6.80
C MET A 276 5.39 -20.46 8.15
N GLY A 277 4.07 -20.56 8.35
CA GLY A 277 3.50 -21.08 9.60
C GLY A 277 3.92 -22.51 9.93
N LYS A 278 4.11 -23.39 8.93
CA LYS A 278 4.64 -24.74 9.13
C LYS A 278 6.05 -24.77 9.72
N LEU A 279 6.85 -23.76 9.41
CA LEU A 279 8.23 -23.61 9.88
C LEU A 279 8.33 -22.74 11.15
N GLY A 280 7.21 -22.26 11.67
CA GLY A 280 7.19 -21.36 12.82
C GLY A 280 7.68 -19.95 12.50
N VAL A 281 7.65 -19.54 11.23
CA VAL A 281 8.10 -18.21 10.78
C VAL A 281 6.91 -17.27 10.76
N ASN A 282 6.99 -16.17 11.52
CA ASN A 282 6.02 -15.08 11.51
C ASN A 282 6.61 -13.81 10.90
N MET A 283 5.80 -12.99 10.26
CA MET A 283 6.17 -11.66 9.80
C MET A 283 5.92 -10.64 10.92
N THR A 284 6.96 -9.99 11.40
CA THR A 284 6.87 -8.96 12.44
C THR A 284 7.41 -7.61 11.99
N GLY A 285 8.10 -7.56 10.85
CA GLY A 285 8.58 -6.34 10.19
C GLY A 285 8.10 -6.25 8.74
N SER A 286 7.77 -5.06 8.28
CA SER A 286 7.52 -4.76 6.88
C SER A 286 7.49 -3.25 6.65
N VAL A 287 8.17 -2.76 5.63
CA VAL A 287 8.16 -1.33 5.27
C VAL A 287 6.90 -0.97 4.45
N TYR A 288 6.37 -1.92 3.70
CA TYR A 288 5.25 -1.65 2.80
C TYR A 288 3.99 -1.11 3.50
N PRO A 289 3.47 -1.69 4.60
CA PRO A 289 2.35 -1.12 5.34
C PRO A 289 2.65 0.23 5.99
N ASP A 290 3.90 0.46 6.42
CA ASP A 290 4.33 1.71 7.07
C ASP A 290 4.32 2.91 6.11
N ALA A 291 4.48 2.69 4.82
CA ALA A 291 4.51 3.74 3.81
C ALA A 291 3.24 4.62 3.78
N TRP A 292 2.12 4.12 4.25
CA TRP A 292 0.85 4.86 4.32
C TRP A 292 0.55 5.47 5.70
N ALA A 293 1.45 5.33 6.68
CA ALA A 293 1.38 5.99 7.97
C ALA A 293 1.93 7.41 7.89
N LEU A 294 1.28 8.28 7.12
CA LEU A 294 1.71 9.67 6.95
C LEU A 294 1.64 10.43 8.28
N ASN A 295 2.66 11.23 8.55
CA ASN A 295 2.78 12.02 9.76
C ASN A 295 3.14 13.49 9.41
N TYR A 296 2.25 14.41 9.77
CA TYR A 296 2.41 15.85 9.66
C TYR A 296 1.48 16.52 10.69
N GLU A 297 1.61 17.83 10.92
CA GLU A 297 0.75 18.55 11.85
C GLU A 297 -0.50 19.09 11.14
N ALA A 298 -1.61 19.21 11.86
CA ALA A 298 -2.84 19.79 11.32
C ALA A 298 -2.61 21.27 10.95
N ASP A 299 -3.21 21.69 9.84
CA ASP A 299 -3.09 23.04 9.29
C ASP A 299 -1.65 23.39 8.83
N ASP A 300 -0.72 22.44 8.81
CA ASP A 300 0.65 22.58 8.31
C ASP A 300 0.77 22.02 6.89
N LEU A 301 0.57 22.88 5.89
CA LEU A 301 0.74 22.48 4.48
C LEU A 301 2.20 22.18 4.10
N ASP A 302 3.18 22.80 4.79
CA ASP A 302 4.58 22.49 4.59
C ASP A 302 4.90 21.08 5.07
N GLY A 303 4.41 20.72 6.26
CA GLY A 303 4.51 19.36 6.80
C GLY A 303 3.80 18.33 5.95
N MET A 304 2.59 18.63 5.45
CA MET A 304 1.87 17.78 4.51
C MET A 304 2.65 17.57 3.21
N ALA A 305 3.19 18.64 2.62
CA ALA A 305 4.01 18.57 1.42
C ALA A 305 5.26 17.69 1.63
N ARG A 306 5.95 17.84 2.77
CA ARG A 306 7.08 16.97 3.14
C ARG A 306 6.66 15.50 3.24
N ALA A 307 5.57 15.21 3.95
CA ALA A 307 5.10 13.85 4.16
C ALA A 307 4.75 13.15 2.84
N TYR A 308 4.09 13.84 1.92
CA TYR A 308 3.77 13.30 0.60
C TYR A 308 4.98 13.24 -0.36
N SER A 309 6.01 14.06 -0.16
CA SER A 309 7.24 13.99 -0.94
C SER A 309 8.16 12.86 -0.50
N ILE A 310 8.31 12.64 0.82
CA ILE A 310 9.24 11.64 1.40
C ILE A 310 8.56 10.28 1.47
N MET A 311 8.09 9.78 0.33
CA MET A 311 7.54 8.43 0.26
C MET A 311 8.66 7.40 0.07
N LEU A 312 8.41 6.17 0.51
CA LEU A 312 9.41 5.10 0.56
C LEU A 312 10.21 4.86 -0.75
N ASN A 313 9.65 5.24 -1.90
CA ASN A 313 10.28 5.08 -3.20
C ASN A 313 10.77 6.40 -3.81
N ASN A 314 10.53 7.53 -3.15
CA ASN A 314 10.90 8.87 -3.61
C ASN A 314 12.08 9.47 -2.81
N ILE A 315 12.86 8.61 -2.20
CA ILE A 315 14.07 8.94 -1.41
C ILE A 315 15.29 8.19 -1.95
N ASN A 316 16.49 8.64 -1.57
CA ASN A 316 17.73 7.99 -1.96
C ASN A 316 17.84 6.56 -1.38
N ILE A 317 18.81 5.79 -1.88
CA ILE A 317 18.97 4.38 -1.52
C ILE A 317 19.37 4.20 -0.05
N GLU A 318 20.14 5.13 0.51
CA GLU A 318 20.54 5.14 1.91
C GLU A 318 19.31 5.28 2.83
N GLY A 319 18.42 6.22 2.52
CA GLY A 319 17.14 6.39 3.22
C GLY A 319 16.23 5.16 3.09
N MET A 320 16.20 4.57 1.90
CA MET A 320 15.44 3.34 1.68
C MET A 320 16.00 2.16 2.49
N ALA A 321 17.32 2.00 2.54
CA ALA A 321 17.98 0.96 3.34
C ALA A 321 17.72 1.17 4.83
N LYS A 322 17.80 2.41 5.32
CA LYS A 322 17.51 2.76 6.72
C LYS A 322 16.10 2.38 7.16
N LEU A 323 15.11 2.56 6.30
CA LEU A 323 13.74 2.10 6.59
C LEU A 323 13.71 0.58 6.84
N ARG A 324 14.47 -0.21 6.06
CA ARG A 324 14.54 -1.68 6.20
C ARG A 324 15.28 -2.08 7.47
N THR A 325 16.41 -1.44 7.76
CA THR A 325 17.15 -1.64 9.00
C THR A 325 16.30 -1.34 10.23
N THR A 326 15.54 -0.24 10.19
CA THR A 326 14.57 0.11 11.24
C THR A 326 13.47 -0.96 11.39
N ALA A 327 12.86 -1.39 10.28
CA ALA A 327 11.83 -2.42 10.31
C ALA A 327 12.33 -3.78 10.83
N LEU A 328 13.57 -4.14 10.53
CA LEU A 328 14.24 -5.33 11.07
C LEU A 328 14.43 -5.24 12.58
N THR A 329 14.90 -4.09 13.06
CA THR A 329 15.19 -3.83 14.47
C THR A 329 13.90 -3.74 15.28
N ASP A 330 12.94 -2.90 14.87
CA ASP A 330 11.68 -2.69 15.56
C ASP A 330 10.82 -3.96 15.57
N GLY A 331 10.83 -4.71 14.44
CA GLY A 331 10.18 -6.01 14.33
C GLY A 331 10.85 -7.12 15.15
N GLN A 332 12.02 -6.86 15.76
CA GLN A 332 12.85 -7.86 16.43
C GLN A 332 13.05 -9.11 15.55
N CYS A 333 13.41 -8.88 14.30
CA CYS A 333 13.51 -9.92 13.29
C CYS A 333 14.77 -10.76 13.44
N ASP A 334 14.69 -12.04 13.10
CA ASP A 334 15.81 -12.98 13.01
C ASP A 334 16.42 -13.00 11.58
N GLY A 335 15.70 -12.45 10.59
CA GLY A 335 16.12 -12.39 9.19
C GLY A 335 15.13 -11.66 8.30
N ALA A 336 15.37 -11.64 7.00
CA ALA A 336 14.54 -10.97 6.02
C ALA A 336 14.22 -11.83 4.78
N LEU A 337 12.99 -11.69 4.26
CA LEU A 337 12.54 -12.33 3.03
C LEU A 337 12.06 -11.26 2.05
N TYR A 338 12.76 -11.14 0.92
CA TYR A 338 12.51 -10.12 -0.10
C TYR A 338 11.70 -10.68 -1.27
N HIS A 339 10.59 -10.02 -1.60
CA HIS A 339 9.84 -10.30 -2.81
C HIS A 339 10.47 -9.57 -4.00
N MET A 340 11.17 -10.30 -4.87
CA MET A 340 11.74 -9.78 -6.11
C MET A 340 10.62 -9.69 -7.16
N ASN A 341 9.92 -8.58 -7.14
CA ASN A 341 8.68 -8.37 -7.88
C ASN A 341 8.95 -8.07 -9.35
N ARG A 342 8.61 -9.00 -10.26
CA ARG A 342 9.00 -8.96 -11.68
C ARG A 342 8.44 -7.77 -12.44
N SER A 343 7.20 -7.36 -12.20
CA SER A 343 6.60 -6.25 -12.91
C SER A 343 6.80 -4.89 -12.23
N CYS A 344 7.26 -4.85 -10.98
CA CYS A 344 7.63 -3.61 -10.31
C CYS A 344 9.10 -3.25 -10.60
N LYS A 345 9.35 -2.50 -11.67
CA LYS A 345 10.73 -2.21 -12.11
C LYS A 345 11.51 -1.38 -11.10
N LEU A 346 10.88 -0.46 -10.41
CA LEU A 346 11.53 0.34 -9.39
C LEU A 346 12.08 -0.55 -8.26
N MET A 347 11.24 -1.39 -7.67
CA MET A 347 11.67 -2.28 -6.58
C MET A 347 12.68 -3.33 -7.07
N SER A 348 12.48 -3.91 -8.25
CA SER A 348 13.40 -4.93 -8.79
C SER A 348 14.82 -4.42 -8.98
N PHE A 349 15.00 -3.13 -9.31
CA PHE A 349 16.32 -2.54 -9.48
C PHE A 349 17.11 -2.42 -8.19
N ILE A 350 16.46 -1.95 -7.13
CA ILE A 350 17.14 -1.52 -5.90
C ILE A 350 17.04 -2.53 -4.76
N GLN A 351 16.13 -3.49 -4.84
CA GLN A 351 15.81 -4.37 -3.71
C GLN A 351 16.99 -5.24 -3.28
N TYR A 352 17.82 -5.69 -4.22
CA TYR A 352 19.02 -6.46 -3.93
C TYR A 352 20.04 -5.62 -3.13
N GLU A 353 20.27 -4.38 -3.56
CA GLU A 353 21.23 -3.50 -2.89
C GLU A 353 20.74 -3.07 -1.50
N MET A 354 19.45 -2.76 -1.36
CA MET A 354 18.85 -2.50 -0.06
C MET A 354 18.98 -3.68 0.91
N ALA A 355 18.77 -4.91 0.39
CA ALA A 355 18.91 -6.13 1.18
C ALA A 355 20.36 -6.31 1.67
N ARG A 356 21.33 -6.06 0.78
CA ARG A 356 22.75 -6.13 1.11
C ARG A 356 23.13 -5.11 2.19
N ILE A 357 22.75 -3.85 2.03
CA ILE A 357 23.04 -2.79 3.00
C ILE A 357 22.39 -3.11 4.36
N ALA A 358 21.11 -3.46 4.38
CA ALA A 358 20.43 -3.79 5.62
C ALA A 358 21.02 -5.01 6.33
N ALA A 359 21.49 -6.01 5.58
CA ALA A 359 22.16 -7.19 6.13
C ALA A 359 23.56 -6.84 6.70
N GLU A 360 24.32 -5.97 6.05
CA GLU A 360 25.62 -5.50 6.53
C GLU A 360 25.46 -4.70 7.83
N GLU A 361 24.45 -3.84 7.93
CA GLU A 361 24.19 -3.03 9.12
C GLU A 361 23.67 -3.84 10.31
N THR A 362 22.79 -4.81 10.06
CA THR A 362 22.13 -5.60 11.13
C THR A 362 22.84 -6.92 11.43
N GLY A 363 23.64 -7.39 10.50
CA GLY A 363 24.22 -8.74 10.53
C GLY A 363 23.18 -9.86 10.33
N LEU A 364 21.92 -9.57 9.99
CA LEU A 364 20.86 -10.56 9.86
C LEU A 364 20.86 -11.23 8.47
N PRO A 365 20.53 -12.52 8.40
CA PRO A 365 20.46 -13.23 7.13
C PRO A 365 19.24 -12.78 6.30
N TYR A 366 19.37 -12.88 5.00
CA TYR A 366 18.27 -12.63 4.08
C TYR A 366 18.27 -13.57 2.89
N THR A 367 17.11 -13.69 2.27
CA THR A 367 16.95 -14.34 0.96
C THR A 367 15.85 -13.63 0.15
N GLY A 368 15.81 -13.90 -1.15
CA GLY A 368 14.79 -13.39 -2.05
C GLY A 368 14.04 -14.50 -2.77
N PHE A 369 12.80 -14.24 -3.14
CA PHE A 369 12.01 -15.10 -4.01
C PHE A 369 11.38 -14.29 -5.14
N ASP A 370 11.27 -14.89 -6.31
CA ASP A 370 10.59 -14.28 -7.46
C ASP A 370 9.08 -14.37 -7.31
N GLY A 371 8.40 -13.33 -7.76
CA GLY A 371 6.94 -13.26 -7.78
C GLY A 371 6.43 -12.05 -8.53
N ASP A 372 5.15 -11.80 -8.41
CA ASP A 372 4.51 -10.60 -8.91
C ASP A 372 3.38 -10.20 -7.96
N GLN A 373 3.08 -8.88 -7.91
CA GLN A 373 2.03 -8.39 -7.03
C GLN A 373 0.63 -8.86 -7.43
N ALA A 374 0.31 -8.98 -8.72
CA ALA A 374 -1.04 -9.37 -9.18
C ALA A 374 -1.05 -10.47 -10.25
N ASP A 375 0.09 -10.72 -10.91
CA ASP A 375 0.22 -11.78 -11.92
C ASP A 375 0.67 -13.10 -11.27
N PRO A 376 -0.20 -14.12 -11.16
CA PRO A 376 0.15 -15.37 -10.50
C PRO A 376 1.22 -16.17 -11.23
N ARG A 377 1.48 -15.89 -12.51
CA ARG A 377 2.46 -16.63 -13.34
C ARG A 377 3.91 -16.39 -12.92
N GLY A 378 4.19 -15.27 -12.22
CA GLY A 378 5.53 -14.90 -11.76
C GLY A 378 6.04 -15.70 -10.56
N PHE A 379 5.23 -16.53 -9.89
CA PHE A 379 5.57 -17.21 -8.63
C PHE A 379 5.73 -18.73 -8.81
N ALA A 380 6.83 -19.27 -8.30
CA ALA A 380 7.09 -20.70 -8.25
C ALA A 380 7.13 -21.19 -6.79
N GLN A 381 6.17 -22.06 -6.41
CA GLN A 381 6.05 -22.58 -5.04
C GLN A 381 7.33 -23.30 -4.58
N ALA A 382 7.89 -24.17 -5.41
CA ALA A 382 9.10 -24.93 -5.06
C ALA A 382 10.32 -24.02 -4.83
N GLN A 383 10.46 -22.94 -5.62
CA GLN A 383 11.53 -21.96 -5.41
C GLN A 383 11.35 -21.24 -4.06
N PHE A 384 10.12 -20.80 -3.78
CA PHE A 384 9.79 -20.14 -2.52
C PHE A 384 10.10 -21.03 -1.32
N ASP A 385 9.64 -22.29 -1.35
CA ASP A 385 9.87 -23.26 -0.26
C ASP A 385 11.36 -23.50 -0.02
N THR A 386 12.15 -23.69 -1.08
CA THR A 386 13.61 -23.88 -0.98
C THR A 386 14.31 -22.66 -0.39
N ARG A 387 13.92 -21.44 -0.82
CA ARG A 387 14.50 -20.19 -0.29
C ARG A 387 14.13 -19.97 1.17
N LEU A 388 12.86 -20.20 1.52
CA LEU A 388 12.39 -20.10 2.90
C LEU A 388 13.07 -21.10 3.83
N GLN A 389 13.21 -22.36 3.39
CA GLN A 389 13.88 -23.41 4.17
C GLN A 389 15.35 -23.03 4.43
N GLY A 390 16.09 -22.61 3.39
CA GLY A 390 17.48 -22.18 3.55
C GLY A 390 17.65 -20.98 4.50
N LEU A 391 16.70 -20.02 4.46
CA LEU A 391 16.71 -18.90 5.43
C LEU A 391 16.51 -19.40 6.86
N VAL A 392 15.56 -20.35 7.06
CA VAL A 392 15.28 -20.92 8.39
C VAL A 392 16.52 -21.65 8.94
N GLU A 393 17.20 -22.46 8.13
CA GLU A 393 18.42 -23.18 8.52
C GLU A 393 19.51 -22.21 8.99
N ILE A 394 19.73 -21.10 8.27
CA ILE A 394 20.70 -20.08 8.67
C ILE A 394 20.28 -19.38 10.00
N MET A 395 18.98 -19.07 10.16
CA MET A 395 18.50 -18.48 11.41
C MET A 395 18.62 -19.45 12.60
N GLU A 396 18.44 -20.75 12.38
CA GLU A 396 18.59 -21.80 13.40
C GLU A 396 20.04 -21.91 13.86
N GLU A 397 21.00 -22.06 12.91
CA GLU A 397 22.44 -22.10 13.22
C GLU A 397 22.89 -20.89 14.04
N ARG A 398 22.37 -19.70 13.74
CA ARG A 398 22.69 -18.47 14.48
C ARG A 398 22.13 -18.42 15.90
N LYS A 399 21.07 -19.15 16.21
CA LYS A 399 20.51 -19.23 17.57
C LYS A 399 21.21 -20.26 18.44
N GLU A 400 21.85 -21.24 17.81
CA GLU A 400 22.58 -22.31 18.51
C GLU A 400 24.05 -21.95 18.81
N GLY A 401 24.66 -21.03 18.07
CA GLY A 401 26.04 -20.55 18.23
C GLY A 401 26.16 -19.25 18.99
#